data_d6b6d073245440201e4238d46c42121c
#
_entry.id   d6b6d073245440201e4238d46c42121c
#
_cell.length_a   1.000
_cell.length_b   1.000
_cell.length_c   1.000
_cell.angle_alpha   90.00
_cell.angle_beta   90.00
_cell.angle_gamma   90.00
#
_symmetry.space_group_name_H-M   'P 1'
#
loop_
_entity.id
_entity.type
_entity.pdbx_description
1 polymer ?
#
loop_
_entity_poly.entity_id
_entity_poly.type
_entity_poly.pdbx_seq_one_letter_code
_entity_poly.pdbx_strand_id
1 'polypeptide(L)'
;VIYAEKTIQAAYLIPIAFYKSLDHLLTKGLRTKNQNSQVFASLSVRPVDHLQLYGTFYFDEVKFARFKKSNPQNNPISYLVGFNWSGWPLKGLSIKGEFMRSYIACYTHSIDVLDWSSNSYNMGHYMGDNAQSIYAELAYRPVRGLLLKCSYTNDMKYNSYSFLRDNIGETI
;
A
#
# COMPACT_ATOMS: atom_id res chain seq x y z
N VAL A 1 13.30 3.12 2.91
CA VAL A 1 13.65 4.35 3.66
C VAL A 1 13.95 5.46 2.66
N ILE A 2 13.37 6.62 2.86
CA ILE A 2 13.56 7.82 2.03
C ILE A 2 14.31 8.86 2.86
N TYR A 3 15.23 9.59 2.22
CA TYR A 3 16.04 10.63 2.85
C TYR A 3 15.78 11.99 2.21
N ALA A 4 15.57 13.01 3.02
CA ALA A 4 15.40 14.38 2.57
C ALA A 4 16.71 15.15 2.33
N GLU A 5 17.84 14.68 2.88
CA GLU A 5 19.15 15.31 2.73
C GLU A 5 20.20 14.33 2.20
N LYS A 6 21.30 14.88 1.65
CA LYS A 6 22.36 14.13 0.94
C LYS A 6 23.21 13.19 1.83
N THR A 7 22.83 12.98 3.08
CA THR A 7 23.62 12.16 4.01
C THR A 7 23.10 10.74 4.09
N ILE A 8 23.86 9.79 3.61
CA ILE A 8 23.56 8.36 3.76
C ILE A 8 23.86 7.95 5.21
N GLN A 9 22.87 7.45 5.89
CA GLN A 9 23.02 6.86 7.22
C GLN A 9 23.52 5.42 7.09
N ALA A 10 24.76 5.14 7.53
CA ALA A 10 25.36 3.83 7.40
C ALA A 10 24.55 2.69 8.06
N ALA A 11 23.77 2.99 9.10
CA ALA A 11 22.89 2.05 9.77
C ALA A 11 21.84 1.41 8.83
N TYR A 12 21.43 2.11 7.77
CA TYR A 12 20.47 1.58 6.79
C TYR A 12 21.10 0.74 5.67
N LEU A 13 22.42 0.60 5.66
CA LEU A 13 23.11 -0.32 4.75
C LEU A 13 23.14 -1.76 5.26
N ILE A 14 22.67 -2.01 6.49
CA ILE A 14 22.60 -3.36 7.08
C ILE A 14 21.37 -4.08 6.51
N PRO A 15 21.51 -5.11 5.66
CA PRO A 15 20.39 -5.70 4.90
C PRO A 15 19.38 -6.48 5.76
N ILE A 16 19.75 -6.84 6.99
CA ILE A 16 18.92 -7.62 7.92
C ILE A 16 18.35 -6.76 9.07
N ALA A 17 18.57 -5.46 9.07
CA ALA A 17 18.11 -4.58 10.14
C ALA A 17 16.61 -4.26 9.98
N PHE A 18 15.89 -4.21 11.12
CA PHE A 18 14.54 -3.70 11.15
C PHE A 18 14.56 -2.16 11.15
N TYR A 19 14.53 -1.57 9.96
CA TYR A 19 14.77 -0.15 9.73
C TYR A 19 13.83 0.78 10.49
N LYS A 20 12.59 0.37 10.77
CA LYS A 20 11.63 1.20 11.54
C LYS A 20 12.12 1.43 12.98
N SER A 21 12.73 0.44 13.61
CA SER A 21 13.33 0.59 14.94
C SER A 21 14.57 1.49 14.91
N LEU A 22 15.40 1.35 13.87
CA LEU A 22 16.56 2.22 13.67
C LEU A 22 16.16 3.67 13.44
N ASP A 23 15.16 3.91 12.62
CA ASP A 23 14.59 5.23 12.37
C ASP A 23 14.14 5.90 13.67
N HIS A 24 13.42 5.15 14.51
CA HIS A 24 12.96 5.66 15.81
C HIS A 24 14.10 6.01 16.77
N LEU A 25 15.15 5.17 16.78
CA LEU A 25 16.35 5.42 17.60
C LEU A 25 17.12 6.66 17.10
N LEU A 26 17.31 6.79 15.79
CA LEU A 26 18.02 7.91 15.18
C LEU A 26 17.24 9.22 15.34
N THR A 27 15.94 9.20 15.15
CA THR A 27 15.08 10.37 15.32
C THR A 27 15.08 10.87 16.77
N LYS A 28 15.05 9.97 17.75
CA LYS A 28 15.14 10.34 19.18
C LYS A 28 16.54 10.76 19.61
N GLY A 29 17.57 10.06 19.15
CA GLY A 29 18.94 10.29 19.57
C GLY A 29 19.59 11.49 18.89
N LEU A 30 19.43 11.61 17.57
CA LEU A 30 20.13 12.60 16.75
C LEU A 30 19.24 13.80 16.36
N ARG A 31 17.96 13.79 16.74
CA ARG A 31 16.94 14.81 16.33
C ARG A 31 16.85 15.03 14.82
N THR A 32 17.23 14.04 14.03
CA THR A 32 17.13 14.09 12.57
C THR A 32 15.70 13.77 12.16
N LYS A 33 15.00 14.72 11.56
CA LYS A 33 13.63 14.53 11.05
C LYS A 33 13.59 14.29 9.53
N ASN A 34 14.73 14.01 8.92
CA ASN A 34 14.92 14.05 7.48
C ASN A 34 14.82 12.68 6.81
N GLN A 35 14.14 11.75 7.45
CA GLN A 35 13.99 10.37 6.95
C GLN A 35 12.59 9.85 7.21
N ASN A 36 12.10 9.03 6.30
CA ASN A 36 10.84 8.32 6.41
C ASN A 36 11.08 6.82 6.17
N SER A 37 10.63 5.98 7.09
CA SER A 37 10.73 4.52 6.98
C SER A 37 9.35 3.89 6.99
N GLN A 38 9.11 3.07 5.99
CA GLN A 38 7.82 2.43 5.76
C GLN A 38 8.00 0.92 5.76
N VAL A 39 6.95 0.20 6.11
CA VAL A 39 6.92 -1.26 6.12
C VAL A 39 5.82 -1.75 5.19
N PHE A 40 6.16 -2.74 4.38
CA PHE A 40 5.20 -3.46 3.57
C PHE A 40 5.41 -4.96 3.68
N ALA A 41 4.33 -5.70 3.54
CA ALA A 41 4.33 -7.15 3.54
C ALA A 41 3.41 -7.66 2.44
N SER A 42 3.84 -8.70 1.72
CA SER A 42 3.02 -9.38 0.73
C SER A 42 2.97 -10.85 1.05
N LEU A 43 1.78 -11.42 0.93
CA LEU A 43 1.52 -12.84 1.11
C LEU A 43 0.77 -13.37 -0.10
N SER A 44 1.17 -14.53 -0.60
CA SER A 44 0.43 -15.27 -1.62
C SER A 44 0.40 -16.73 -1.24
N VAL A 45 -0.79 -17.32 -1.23
CA VAL A 45 -1.03 -18.72 -0.89
C VAL A 45 -1.90 -19.40 -1.94
N ARG A 46 -1.72 -20.69 -2.13
CA ARG A 46 -2.55 -21.55 -2.98
C ARG A 46 -3.14 -22.66 -2.10
N PRO A 47 -4.28 -22.39 -1.44
CA PRO A 47 -4.85 -23.33 -0.47
C PRO A 47 -5.43 -24.59 -1.13
N VAL A 48 -5.86 -24.45 -2.36
CA VAL A 48 -6.35 -25.56 -3.20
C VAL A 48 -5.91 -25.35 -4.65
N ASP A 49 -5.99 -26.40 -5.46
CA ASP A 49 -5.74 -26.30 -6.89
C ASP A 49 -6.62 -25.24 -7.53
N HIS A 50 -6.10 -24.54 -8.51
CA HIS A 50 -6.79 -23.51 -9.27
C HIS A 50 -7.06 -22.19 -8.52
N LEU A 51 -6.86 -22.10 -7.21
CA LEU A 51 -7.13 -20.91 -6.41
C LEU A 51 -5.82 -20.35 -5.84
N GLN A 52 -5.56 -19.08 -6.13
CA GLN A 52 -4.55 -18.28 -5.50
C GLN A 52 -5.23 -17.15 -4.70
N LEU A 53 -4.86 -17.02 -3.44
CA LEU A 53 -5.21 -15.88 -2.60
C LEU A 53 -3.94 -15.05 -2.37
N TYR A 54 -4.06 -13.73 -2.43
CA TYR A 54 -2.92 -12.85 -2.19
C TYR A 54 -3.36 -11.57 -1.50
N GLY A 55 -2.40 -10.96 -0.82
CA GLY A 55 -2.59 -9.68 -0.17
C GLY A 55 -1.28 -8.94 0.00
N THR A 56 -1.36 -7.63 -0.04
CA THR A 56 -0.27 -6.72 0.26
C THR A 56 -0.74 -5.73 1.30
N PHE A 57 0.08 -5.53 2.31
CA PHE A 57 -0.13 -4.57 3.38
C PHE A 57 1.01 -3.58 3.39
N TYR A 58 0.66 -2.32 3.54
CA TYR A 58 1.58 -1.20 3.65
C TYR A 58 1.19 -0.36 4.87
N PHE A 59 2.16 0.03 5.65
CA PHE A 59 1.97 0.97 6.75
C PHE A 59 3.22 1.81 6.97
N ASP A 60 3.00 3.09 7.19
CA ASP A 60 4.04 4.05 7.50
C ASP A 60 4.21 4.12 9.03
N GLU A 61 3.28 4.74 9.72
CA GLU A 61 3.30 4.86 11.17
C GLU A 61 2.01 4.31 11.78
N VAL A 62 2.12 3.23 12.57
CA VAL A 62 0.97 2.65 13.28
C VAL A 62 1.02 3.09 14.74
N LYS A 63 0.03 3.90 15.15
CA LYS A 63 -0.20 4.25 16.56
C LYS A 63 -1.39 3.47 17.09
N PHE A 64 -1.14 2.49 17.96
CA PHE A 64 -2.21 1.66 18.57
C PHE A 64 -3.26 2.51 19.30
N ALA A 65 -2.87 3.66 19.86
CA ALA A 65 -3.80 4.59 20.48
C ALA A 65 -4.84 5.16 19.49
N ARG A 66 -4.54 5.22 18.21
CA ARG A 66 -5.46 5.70 17.17
C ARG A 66 -6.55 4.69 16.85
N PHE A 67 -6.33 3.37 17.07
CA PHE A 67 -7.35 2.35 16.92
C PHE A 67 -8.43 2.40 18.01
N LYS A 68 -8.10 2.97 19.19
CA LYS A 68 -9.05 3.15 20.29
C LYS A 68 -9.95 4.38 20.15
N LYS A 69 -9.55 5.37 19.37
CA LYS A 69 -10.39 6.51 19.03
C LYS A 69 -11.36 6.08 17.94
N SER A 70 -12.60 6.55 17.98
CA SER A 70 -13.67 6.15 17.05
C SER A 70 -13.43 6.48 15.57
N ASN A 71 -12.22 6.91 15.20
CA ASN A 71 -11.83 7.17 13.83
C ASN A 71 -10.54 6.41 13.45
N PRO A 72 -10.66 5.17 12.95
CA PRO A 72 -9.53 4.37 12.51
C PRO A 72 -8.81 4.95 11.27
N GLN A 73 -9.37 5.96 10.62
CA GLN A 73 -8.84 6.59 9.41
C GLN A 73 -7.50 7.31 9.64
N ASN A 74 -7.09 7.53 10.88
CA ASN A 74 -5.89 8.30 11.20
C ASN A 74 -4.59 7.49 11.18
N ASN A 75 -4.61 6.23 10.83
CA ASN A 75 -3.40 5.43 10.61
C ASN A 75 -3.10 5.36 9.12
N PRO A 76 -1.90 5.73 8.66
CA PRO A 76 -1.48 5.64 7.26
C PRO A 76 -1.24 4.17 6.87
N ILE A 77 -2.32 3.48 6.58
CA ILE A 77 -2.34 2.05 6.22
C ILE A 77 -2.93 1.92 4.82
N SER A 78 -2.37 1.04 4.02
CA SER A 78 -2.98 0.57 2.79
C SER A 78 -2.94 -0.94 2.72
N TYR A 79 -3.96 -1.53 2.13
CA TYR A 79 -3.98 -2.95 1.85
C TYR A 79 -4.68 -3.25 0.53
N LEU A 80 -4.20 -4.29 -0.11
CA LEU A 80 -4.83 -4.92 -1.26
C LEU A 80 -5.00 -6.39 -0.93
N VAL A 81 -6.18 -6.91 -1.17
CA VAL A 81 -6.46 -8.35 -1.09
C VAL A 81 -7.11 -8.81 -2.39
N GLY A 82 -6.76 -9.99 -2.82
CA GLY A 82 -7.28 -10.49 -4.08
C GLY A 82 -7.23 -12.00 -4.17
N PHE A 83 -7.93 -12.50 -5.16
CA PHE A 83 -7.92 -13.89 -5.54
C PHE A 83 -7.80 -14.04 -7.07
N ASN A 84 -7.26 -15.18 -7.47
CA ASN A 84 -7.24 -15.61 -8.85
C ASN A 84 -7.65 -17.09 -8.89
N TRP A 85 -8.73 -17.39 -9.59
CA TRP A 85 -9.23 -18.73 -9.81
C TRP A 85 -9.09 -19.07 -11.30
N SER A 86 -8.37 -20.13 -11.63
CA SER A 86 -8.04 -20.43 -13.02
C SER A 86 -8.13 -21.92 -13.35
N GLY A 87 -8.64 -22.24 -14.55
CA GLY A 87 -8.64 -23.60 -15.10
C GLY A 87 -9.79 -24.51 -14.63
N TRP A 88 -10.71 -24.02 -13.80
CA TRP A 88 -11.90 -24.75 -13.34
C TRP A 88 -13.11 -23.82 -13.27
N PRO A 89 -14.33 -24.25 -13.61
CA PRO A 89 -14.70 -25.54 -14.17
C PRO A 89 -14.31 -25.77 -15.62
N LEU A 90 -13.88 -24.72 -16.33
CA LEU A 90 -13.49 -24.77 -17.75
C LEU A 90 -12.00 -24.51 -17.92
N LYS A 91 -11.32 -25.36 -18.71
CA LYS A 91 -9.94 -25.11 -19.12
C LYS A 91 -9.86 -23.76 -19.85
N GLY A 92 -8.90 -22.93 -19.48
CA GLY A 92 -8.72 -21.62 -20.09
C GLY A 92 -9.58 -20.50 -19.50
N LEU A 93 -10.45 -20.81 -18.52
CA LEU A 93 -11.17 -19.81 -17.75
C LEU A 93 -10.30 -19.27 -16.61
N SER A 94 -10.30 -17.97 -16.39
CA SER A 94 -9.70 -17.29 -15.24
C SER A 94 -10.65 -16.22 -14.70
N ILE A 95 -10.81 -16.18 -13.39
CA ILE A 95 -11.61 -15.19 -12.67
C ILE A 95 -10.69 -14.55 -11.65
N LYS A 96 -10.58 -13.23 -11.67
CA LYS A 96 -9.77 -12.45 -10.75
C LYS A 96 -10.63 -11.41 -10.05
N GLY A 97 -10.43 -11.25 -8.75
CA GLY A 97 -11.04 -10.18 -7.98
C GLY A 97 -10.01 -9.56 -7.07
N GLU A 98 -10.05 -8.22 -6.95
CA GLU A 98 -9.19 -7.45 -6.06
C GLU A 98 -10.00 -6.37 -5.34
N PHE A 99 -9.65 -6.16 -4.10
CA PHE A 99 -10.12 -5.04 -3.32
C PHE A 99 -8.93 -4.32 -2.70
N MET A 100 -8.86 -3.02 -2.88
CA MET A 100 -7.85 -2.15 -2.31
C MET A 100 -8.50 -1.06 -1.47
N ARG A 101 -7.88 -0.75 -0.35
CA ARG A 101 -8.19 0.41 0.48
C ARG A 101 -6.89 1.08 0.92
N SER A 102 -6.77 2.37 0.68
CA SER A 102 -5.74 3.22 1.26
C SER A 102 -6.39 4.28 2.14
N TYR A 103 -5.82 4.47 3.32
CA TYR A 103 -6.28 5.51 4.25
C TYR A 103 -5.51 6.82 4.03
N ILE A 104 -5.91 7.85 4.77
CA ILE A 104 -5.34 9.19 4.72
C ILE A 104 -3.83 9.14 5.01
N ALA A 105 -3.05 9.93 4.31
CA ALA A 105 -1.61 10.10 4.46
C ALA A 105 -0.79 8.80 4.28
N CYS A 106 -1.33 7.81 3.56
CA CYS A 106 -0.70 6.51 3.42
C CYS A 106 0.62 6.58 2.64
N TYR A 107 0.71 7.44 1.64
CA TYR A 107 1.88 7.55 0.75
C TYR A 107 2.47 8.96 0.75
N THR A 108 1.90 9.86 1.53
CA THR A 108 2.28 11.26 1.59
C THR A 108 2.88 11.59 2.96
N HIS A 109 3.77 12.56 3.00
CA HIS A 109 4.42 13.03 4.21
C HIS A 109 4.27 14.54 4.33
N SER A 110 4.36 15.09 5.55
CA SER A 110 4.32 16.55 5.79
C SER A 110 5.51 17.29 5.17
N ILE A 111 6.52 16.59 4.72
CA ILE A 111 7.69 17.07 3.98
C ILE A 111 7.65 16.35 2.64
N ASP A 112 7.36 17.06 1.54
CA ASP A 112 7.13 16.51 0.21
C ASP A 112 8.25 15.60 -0.31
N VAL A 113 9.52 15.92 0.03
CA VAL A 113 10.68 15.12 -0.37
C VAL A 113 10.68 13.71 0.27
N LEU A 114 9.92 13.52 1.34
CA LEU A 114 9.78 12.25 2.05
C LEU A 114 8.55 11.44 1.63
N ASP A 115 7.80 11.90 0.66
CA ASP A 115 6.70 11.16 0.06
C ASP A 115 7.14 9.82 -0.53
N TRP A 116 6.25 8.83 -0.51
CA TRP A 116 6.47 7.53 -1.15
C TRP A 116 6.31 7.65 -2.66
N SER A 117 7.19 8.44 -3.28
CA SER A 117 7.20 8.74 -4.70
C SER A 117 8.60 8.67 -5.29
N SER A 118 8.68 8.46 -6.60
CA SER A 118 9.91 8.50 -7.38
C SER A 118 9.61 9.19 -8.71
N ASN A 119 10.36 10.22 -9.06
CA ASN A 119 10.14 11.03 -10.27
C ASN A 119 8.66 11.48 -10.42
N SER A 120 8.06 11.94 -9.34
CA SER A 120 6.64 12.35 -9.28
C SER A 120 5.61 11.22 -9.43
N TYR A 121 6.05 9.95 -9.50
CA TYR A 121 5.15 8.81 -9.49
C TYR A 121 5.03 8.22 -8.09
N ASN A 122 3.80 8.01 -7.65
CA ASN A 122 3.55 7.28 -6.41
C ASN A 122 4.03 5.82 -6.55
N MET A 123 4.85 5.36 -5.63
CA MET A 123 5.35 3.97 -5.58
C MET A 123 4.36 3.00 -4.90
N GLY A 124 3.26 3.51 -4.37
CA GLY A 124 2.14 2.72 -3.84
C GLY A 124 1.11 2.39 -4.92
N HIS A 125 -0.14 2.23 -4.51
CA HIS A 125 -1.25 2.01 -5.44
C HIS A 125 -1.51 3.24 -6.32
N TYR A 126 -1.88 3.04 -7.59
CA TYR A 126 -2.07 4.13 -8.57
C TYR A 126 -3.12 5.17 -8.12
N MET A 127 -4.11 4.78 -7.34
CA MET A 127 -5.11 5.69 -6.77
C MET A 127 -4.54 6.63 -5.71
N GLY A 128 -3.32 6.35 -5.21
CA GLY A 128 -2.73 7.08 -4.10
C GLY A 128 -3.41 6.76 -2.78
N ASP A 129 -3.33 7.70 -1.86
CA ASP A 129 -3.95 7.60 -0.54
C ASP A 129 -5.44 7.98 -0.53
N ASN A 130 -6.11 7.76 0.59
CA ASN A 130 -7.52 8.06 0.82
C ASN A 130 -8.44 7.59 -0.33
N ALA A 131 -8.25 6.36 -0.76
CA ALA A 131 -8.92 5.79 -1.92
C ALA A 131 -9.37 4.35 -1.69
N GLN A 132 -10.29 3.90 -2.50
CA GLN A 132 -10.76 2.52 -2.55
C GLN A 132 -10.88 2.10 -4.01
N SER A 133 -10.52 0.86 -4.32
CA SER A 133 -10.66 0.27 -5.64
C SER A 133 -11.21 -1.15 -5.53
N ILE A 134 -12.16 -1.45 -6.39
CA ILE A 134 -12.68 -2.80 -6.61
C ILE A 134 -12.40 -3.17 -8.07
N TYR A 135 -11.71 -4.26 -8.26
CA TYR A 135 -11.41 -4.80 -9.58
C TYR A 135 -11.95 -6.22 -9.72
N ALA A 136 -12.59 -6.50 -10.84
CA ALA A 136 -13.02 -7.84 -11.23
C ALA A 136 -12.66 -8.10 -12.69
N GLU A 137 -12.21 -9.31 -12.99
CA GLU A 137 -11.83 -9.72 -14.33
C GLU A 137 -12.31 -11.14 -14.60
N LEU A 138 -12.86 -11.34 -15.77
CA LEU A 138 -13.16 -12.63 -16.37
C LEU A 138 -12.35 -12.75 -17.66
N ALA A 139 -11.50 -13.75 -17.75
CA ALA A 139 -10.72 -14.05 -18.94
C ALA A 139 -10.97 -15.50 -19.38
N TYR A 140 -11.22 -15.69 -20.67
CA TYR A 140 -11.47 -17.01 -21.23
C TYR A 140 -10.68 -17.23 -22.53
N ARG A 141 -9.95 -18.31 -22.57
CA ARG A 141 -9.18 -18.73 -23.75
C ARG A 141 -9.74 -20.03 -24.32
N PRO A 142 -10.77 -19.97 -25.19
CA PRO A 142 -11.41 -21.17 -25.76
C PRO A 142 -10.50 -21.97 -26.67
N VAL A 143 -9.64 -21.30 -27.44
CA VAL A 143 -8.71 -21.92 -28.37
C VAL A 143 -7.38 -21.18 -28.37
N ARG A 144 -6.32 -21.84 -28.87
CA ARG A 144 -5.01 -21.20 -29.01
C ARG A 144 -5.10 -19.96 -29.90
N GLY A 145 -4.62 -18.83 -29.40
CA GLY A 145 -4.62 -17.55 -30.12
C GLY A 145 -5.82 -16.65 -29.88
N LEU A 146 -6.90 -17.14 -29.24
CA LEU A 146 -8.07 -16.31 -28.90
C LEU A 146 -8.18 -16.13 -27.39
N LEU A 147 -8.16 -14.87 -26.92
CA LEU A 147 -8.42 -14.47 -25.54
C LEU A 147 -9.59 -13.50 -25.49
N LEU A 148 -10.64 -13.90 -24.82
CA LEU A 148 -11.76 -13.04 -24.47
C LEU A 148 -11.57 -12.53 -23.05
N LYS A 149 -11.65 -11.21 -22.85
CA LYS A 149 -11.45 -10.59 -21.55
C LYS A 149 -12.53 -9.55 -21.28
N CYS A 150 -13.13 -9.63 -20.11
CA CYS A 150 -14.03 -8.63 -19.57
C CYS A 150 -13.52 -8.19 -18.20
N SER A 151 -13.43 -6.88 -17.98
CA SER A 151 -13.00 -6.35 -16.69
C SER A 151 -13.91 -5.23 -16.23
N TYR A 152 -14.08 -5.13 -14.94
CA TYR A 152 -14.80 -4.08 -14.25
C TYR A 152 -13.89 -3.46 -13.20
N THR A 153 -13.86 -2.13 -13.16
CA THR A 153 -13.13 -1.37 -12.14
C THR A 153 -14.07 -0.32 -11.56
N ASN A 154 -14.08 -0.23 -10.23
CA ASN A 154 -14.79 0.84 -9.51
C ASN A 154 -13.80 1.49 -8.54
N ASP A 155 -13.39 2.70 -8.89
CA ASP A 155 -12.41 3.49 -8.17
C ASP A 155 -13.10 4.66 -7.49
N MET A 156 -12.88 4.79 -6.18
CA MET A 156 -13.40 5.89 -5.38
C MET A 156 -12.27 6.61 -4.67
N LYS A 157 -12.13 7.91 -4.92
CA LYS A 157 -11.26 8.81 -4.17
C LYS A 157 -12.13 9.56 -3.17
N TYR A 158 -11.69 9.57 -1.92
CA TYR A 158 -12.41 10.28 -0.86
C TYR A 158 -11.96 11.75 -0.79
N ASN A 159 -12.62 12.52 0.05
CA ASN A 159 -12.39 13.96 0.19
C ASN A 159 -10.92 14.29 0.44
N SER A 160 -10.50 15.46 -0.03
CA SER A 160 -9.20 16.03 0.29
C SER A 160 -9.04 16.23 1.79
N TYR A 161 -7.82 16.18 2.27
CA TYR A 161 -7.45 16.44 3.65
C TYR A 161 -6.20 17.31 3.69
N SER A 162 -5.96 17.95 4.83
CA SER A 162 -4.74 18.71 5.05
C SER A 162 -3.86 18.03 6.10
N PHE A 163 -2.53 18.20 5.96
CA PHE A 163 -1.60 17.87 7.03
C PHE A 163 -1.60 18.99 8.07
N LEU A 164 -2.12 18.70 9.24
CA LEU A 164 -1.92 19.55 10.41
C LEU A 164 -0.75 18.99 11.22
N ARG A 165 0.05 19.89 11.79
CA ARG A 165 1.34 19.58 12.45
C ARG A 165 1.28 18.46 13.48
N ASP A 166 0.16 18.27 14.15
CA ASP A 166 -0.03 17.27 15.21
C ASP A 166 -1.23 16.34 14.97
N ASN A 167 -2.04 16.59 13.93
CA ASN A 167 -3.19 15.78 13.56
C ASN A 167 -3.17 15.50 12.06
N ILE A 168 -2.98 14.26 11.70
CA ILE A 168 -3.12 13.82 10.31
C ILE A 168 -4.62 13.63 10.03
N GLY A 169 -5.13 14.35 9.06
CA GLY A 169 -6.40 14.00 8.44
C GLY A 169 -7.64 14.69 8.96
N GLU A 170 -7.62 15.98 9.12
CA GLU A 170 -8.88 16.72 9.09
C GLU A 170 -9.37 16.80 7.64
N THR A 171 -10.60 16.33 7.39
CA THR A 171 -11.29 16.54 6.12
C THR A 171 -11.67 18.01 5.98
N ILE A 172 -11.29 18.61 4.87
CA ILE A 172 -11.78 19.92 4.45
C ILE A 172 -13.17 19.79 3.89
#